data_df5de5f98b58d968e70215f48690d9d7
#
_entry.id   df5de5f98b58d968e70215f48690d9d7
#
_cell.length_a   1.000
_cell.length_b   1.000
_cell.length_c   1.000
_cell.angle_alpha   90.00
_cell.angle_beta   90.00
_cell.angle_gamma   90.00
#
_symmetry.space_group_name_H-M   'P 1'
#
loop_
_entity.id
_entity.type
_entity.pdbx_description
1 polymer ?
#
loop_
_entity_poly.entity_id
_entity_poly.type
_entity_poly.pdbx_seq_one_letter_code
_entity_poly.pdbx_strand_id
1 'polypeptide(L)'
;PDEARQTLQPGRNLLAMHCKSPRGGAYLDAGLVEEKTPAVLRFATQKSVAVTATRTSYEFEAGGVGLTLSFLTPLLLDEVETLARPATYLSFTLRSLDGKPHA
;
A
#
# COMPACT_ATOMS: atom_id res chain seq x y z
N PRO A 1 11.29 -8.80 19.21
CA PRO A 1 11.50 -9.07 20.62
C PRO A 1 12.34 -7.96 21.24
N ASP A 2 11.99 -7.53 22.45
CA ASP A 2 12.63 -6.39 23.13
C ASP A 2 14.12 -6.64 23.41
N GLU A 3 14.51 -7.89 23.54
CA GLU A 3 15.91 -8.30 23.72
C GLU A 3 16.79 -7.91 22.51
N ALA A 4 16.26 -8.00 21.28
CA ALA A 4 17.01 -7.63 20.09
C ALA A 4 17.25 -6.11 19.98
N ARG A 5 16.34 -5.30 20.54
CA ARG A 5 16.49 -3.85 20.58
C ARG A 5 17.65 -3.41 21.47
N GLN A 6 17.87 -4.10 22.58
CA GLN A 6 18.94 -3.78 23.53
C GLN A 6 20.33 -4.07 22.97
N THR A 7 20.43 -4.88 21.91
CA THR A 7 21.70 -5.23 21.28
C THR A 7 22.09 -4.29 20.13
N LEU A 8 21.15 -3.43 19.66
CA LEU A 8 21.44 -2.48 18.59
C LEU A 8 22.30 -1.32 19.11
N GLN A 9 23.33 -0.99 18.33
CA GLN A 9 24.23 0.12 18.63
C GLN A 9 24.15 1.20 17.54
N PRO A 10 24.47 2.47 17.87
CA PRO A 10 24.65 3.49 16.85
C PRO A 10 25.74 3.07 15.85
N GLY A 11 25.45 3.17 14.54
CA GLY A 11 26.36 2.82 13.48
C GLY A 11 26.04 1.45 12.84
N ARG A 12 27.09 0.68 12.53
CA ARG A 12 26.96 -0.58 11.79
C ARG A 12 26.54 -1.72 12.72
N ASN A 13 25.41 -2.34 12.42
CA ASN A 13 24.93 -3.56 13.05
C ASN A 13 24.97 -4.71 12.04
N LEU A 14 25.22 -5.93 12.52
CA LEU A 14 25.18 -7.14 11.72
C LEU A 14 23.97 -7.99 12.13
N LEU A 15 23.10 -8.29 11.19
CA LEU A 15 22.01 -9.23 11.37
C LEU A 15 22.40 -10.57 10.75
N ALA A 16 22.52 -11.60 11.57
CA ALA A 16 22.76 -12.96 11.11
C ALA A 16 21.50 -13.82 11.31
N MET A 17 21.11 -14.55 10.28
CA MET A 17 19.95 -15.40 10.30
C MET A 17 20.32 -16.80 9.83
N HIS A 18 19.79 -17.81 10.48
CA HIS A 18 19.99 -19.21 10.11
C HIS A 18 18.63 -19.90 10.00
N CYS A 19 18.36 -20.50 8.83
CA CYS A 19 17.20 -21.31 8.61
C CYS A 19 17.62 -22.75 8.30
N LYS A 20 17.11 -23.73 9.04
CA LYS A 20 17.30 -25.14 8.80
C LYS A 20 15.96 -25.79 8.49
N SER A 21 15.81 -26.28 7.27
CA SER A 21 14.62 -27.05 6.86
C SER A 21 15.01 -28.50 6.60
N PRO A 22 14.64 -29.43 7.46
CA PRO A 22 14.93 -30.86 7.25
C PRO A 22 14.01 -31.52 6.20
N ARG A 23 12.85 -30.94 5.91
CA ARG A 23 11.91 -31.47 4.91
C ARG A 23 11.04 -30.33 4.36
N GLY A 24 11.11 -30.08 3.05
CA GLY A 24 10.26 -29.12 2.35
C GLY A 24 10.82 -27.72 2.19
N GLY A 25 10.04 -26.78 1.67
CA GLY A 25 10.43 -25.39 1.50
C GLY A 25 10.58 -24.65 2.82
N ALA A 26 11.57 -23.77 2.89
CA ALA A 26 11.74 -22.85 4.00
C ALA A 26 11.81 -21.43 3.46
N TYR A 27 11.20 -20.51 4.17
CA TYR A 27 11.26 -19.09 3.88
C TYR A 27 11.94 -18.39 5.05
N LEU A 28 12.80 -17.44 4.74
CA LEU A 28 13.44 -16.59 5.71
C LEU A 28 13.16 -15.15 5.29
N ASP A 29 12.50 -14.41 6.16
CA ASP A 29 12.27 -12.98 5.98
C ASP A 29 12.60 -12.26 7.28
N ALA A 30 13.31 -11.14 7.16
CA ALA A 30 13.61 -10.30 8.29
C ALA A 30 13.79 -8.85 7.85
N GLY A 31 13.24 -7.95 8.63
CA GLY A 31 13.33 -6.52 8.44
C GLY A 31 13.52 -5.79 9.77
N LEU A 32 14.18 -4.65 9.70
CA LEU A 32 14.20 -3.70 10.80
C LEU A 32 13.09 -2.68 10.56
N VAL A 33 12.16 -2.59 11.49
CA VAL A 33 11.04 -1.65 11.43
C VAL A 33 11.19 -0.68 12.60
N GLU A 34 11.17 0.59 12.31
CA GLU A 34 11.02 1.60 13.35
C GLU A 34 9.59 1.51 13.89
N GLU A 35 9.43 1.14 15.16
CA GLU A 35 8.14 1.16 15.82
C GLU A 35 7.75 2.61 16.12
N LYS A 36 7.16 3.25 15.15
CA LYS A 36 6.44 4.50 15.42
C LYS A 36 5.19 4.14 16.22
N THR A 37 4.85 5.01 17.17
CA THR A 37 3.53 4.95 17.84
C THR A 37 2.48 4.61 16.79
N PRO A 38 1.68 3.56 16.96
CA PRO A 38 0.75 3.13 15.93
C PRO A 38 -0.06 4.33 15.47
N ALA A 39 0.02 4.67 14.20
CA ALA A 39 -0.79 5.71 13.63
C ALA A 39 -2.24 5.36 13.94
N VAL A 40 -2.96 6.29 14.56
CA VAL A 40 -4.38 6.09 14.82
C VAL A 40 -5.05 5.92 13.47
N LEU A 41 -5.41 4.68 13.13
CA LEU A 41 -6.12 4.40 11.90
C LEU A 41 -7.47 5.14 11.96
N ARG A 42 -7.66 6.04 11.02
CA ARG A 42 -8.92 6.76 10.85
C ARG A 42 -9.61 6.22 9.60
N PHE A 43 -10.87 5.95 9.72
CA PHE A 43 -11.67 5.57 8.56
C PHE A 43 -11.98 6.81 7.73
N ALA A 44 -11.78 6.68 6.41
CA ALA A 44 -12.24 7.69 5.48
C ALA A 44 -13.74 7.51 5.19
N THR A 45 -14.44 8.61 5.01
CA THR A 45 -15.85 8.58 4.59
C THR A 45 -15.90 8.54 3.08
N GLN A 46 -16.57 7.54 2.51
CA GLN A 46 -16.86 7.50 1.08
C GLN A 46 -17.95 8.55 0.76
N LYS A 47 -17.67 9.42 -0.20
CA LYS A 47 -18.55 10.50 -0.63
C LYS A 47 -19.31 10.12 -1.90
N SER A 48 -18.62 9.49 -2.83
CA SER A 48 -19.21 9.10 -4.10
C SER A 48 -18.57 7.84 -4.68
N VAL A 49 -19.28 7.23 -5.60
CA VAL A 49 -18.78 6.20 -6.51
C VAL A 49 -19.38 6.45 -7.88
N ALA A 50 -18.52 6.41 -8.90
CA ALA A 50 -18.92 6.49 -10.29
C ALA A 50 -18.42 5.26 -11.03
N VAL A 51 -19.31 4.58 -11.74
CA VAL A 51 -19.00 3.35 -12.48
C VAL A 51 -19.30 3.58 -13.95
N THR A 52 -18.31 3.28 -14.79
CA THR A 52 -18.46 3.22 -16.24
C THR A 52 -18.06 1.83 -16.71
N ALA A 53 -18.14 1.55 -18.01
CA ALA A 53 -17.84 0.23 -18.56
C ALA A 53 -16.44 -0.30 -18.21
N THR A 54 -15.44 0.59 -18.11
CA THR A 54 -14.05 0.21 -17.89
C THR A 54 -13.41 0.88 -16.67
N ARG A 55 -14.12 1.81 -16.03
CA ARG A 55 -13.57 2.58 -14.90
C ARG A 55 -14.56 2.65 -13.74
N THR A 56 -14.03 2.41 -12.55
CA THR A 56 -14.73 2.69 -11.30
C THR A 56 -13.90 3.72 -10.52
N SER A 57 -14.51 4.81 -10.14
CA SER A 57 -13.87 5.88 -9.36
C SER A 57 -14.61 6.07 -8.04
N TYR A 58 -13.86 6.21 -6.97
CA TYR A 58 -14.35 6.47 -5.63
C TYR A 58 -13.81 7.81 -5.13
N GLU A 59 -14.62 8.52 -4.38
CA GLU A 59 -14.18 9.69 -3.64
C GLU A 59 -14.33 9.45 -2.14
N PHE A 60 -13.27 9.76 -1.39
CA PHE A 60 -13.21 9.64 0.05
C PHE A 60 -12.72 10.93 0.69
N GLU A 61 -13.14 11.17 1.92
CA GLU A 61 -12.67 12.28 2.73
C GLU A 61 -12.28 11.80 4.13
N ALA A 62 -11.13 12.25 4.62
CA ALA A 62 -10.68 12.06 5.98
C ALA A 62 -9.70 13.16 6.40
N GLY A 63 -9.87 13.70 7.60
CA GLY A 63 -8.88 14.58 8.22
C GLY A 63 -8.51 15.83 7.41
N GLY A 64 -9.41 16.39 6.64
CA GLY A 64 -9.15 17.56 5.78
C GLY A 64 -8.52 17.21 4.43
N VAL A 65 -8.41 15.92 4.11
CA VAL A 65 -7.87 15.42 2.83
C VAL A 65 -8.98 14.73 2.04
N GLY A 66 -9.05 15.03 0.75
CA GLY A 66 -9.85 14.31 -0.24
C GLY A 66 -8.95 13.33 -1.00
N LEU A 67 -9.44 12.10 -1.17
CA LEU A 67 -8.82 11.05 -1.98
C LEU A 67 -9.76 10.67 -3.11
N THR A 68 -9.30 10.75 -4.35
CA THR A 68 -9.94 10.11 -5.49
C THR A 68 -9.16 8.86 -5.85
N LEU A 69 -9.83 7.72 -5.84
CA LEU A 69 -9.27 6.40 -6.18
C LEU A 69 -9.95 5.88 -7.44
N SER A 70 -9.18 5.52 -8.45
CA SER A 70 -9.72 5.08 -9.74
C SER A 70 -9.11 3.74 -10.17
N PHE A 71 -9.96 2.81 -10.49
CA PHE A 71 -9.64 1.52 -11.09
C PHE A 71 -10.04 1.59 -12.56
N LEU A 72 -9.09 1.28 -13.45
CA LEU A 72 -9.32 1.24 -14.89
C LEU A 72 -8.85 -0.10 -15.44
N THR A 73 -9.76 -0.84 -16.05
CA THR A 73 -9.44 -2.02 -16.84
C THR A 73 -9.61 -1.64 -18.32
N PRO A 74 -8.52 -1.45 -19.06
CA PRO A 74 -8.59 -1.00 -20.46
C PRO A 74 -9.29 -2.05 -21.33
N LEU A 75 -10.20 -1.59 -22.18
CA LEU A 75 -10.89 -2.39 -23.17
C LEU A 75 -10.39 -1.98 -24.56
N LEU A 76 -9.35 -2.69 -25.05
CA LEU A 76 -8.74 -2.42 -26.35
C LEU A 76 -9.25 -3.48 -27.35
N LEU A 77 -10.34 -3.17 -28.02
CA LEU A 77 -11.04 -4.13 -28.89
C LEU A 77 -10.20 -4.56 -30.10
N ASP A 78 -9.30 -3.71 -30.56
CA ASP A 78 -8.43 -3.96 -31.71
C ASP A 78 -7.13 -4.72 -31.34
N GLU A 79 -6.87 -4.90 -30.02
CA GLU A 79 -5.65 -5.55 -29.52
C GLU A 79 -6.00 -6.73 -28.59
N VAL A 80 -6.39 -7.84 -29.17
CA VAL A 80 -6.86 -9.03 -28.45
C VAL A 80 -5.83 -9.59 -27.46
N GLU A 81 -4.54 -9.52 -27.78
CA GLU A 81 -3.47 -9.97 -26.90
C GLU A 81 -3.36 -9.09 -25.64
N THR A 82 -3.53 -7.78 -25.80
CA THR A 82 -3.55 -6.85 -24.68
C THR A 82 -4.83 -6.96 -23.87
N LEU A 83 -5.95 -7.17 -24.54
CA LEU A 83 -7.25 -7.40 -23.92
C LEU A 83 -7.28 -8.67 -23.06
N ALA A 84 -6.59 -9.72 -23.49
CA ALA A 84 -6.52 -10.99 -22.77
C ALA A 84 -5.66 -10.92 -21.48
N ARG A 85 -4.92 -9.86 -21.27
CA ARG A 85 -4.10 -9.68 -20.06
C ARG A 85 -4.96 -9.18 -18.90
N PRO A 86 -4.96 -9.85 -17.74
CA PRO A 86 -5.70 -9.41 -16.56
C PRO A 86 -4.99 -8.24 -15.90
N ALA A 87 -5.06 -7.05 -16.52
CA ALA A 87 -4.40 -5.85 -16.03
C ALA A 87 -5.44 -4.81 -15.59
N THR A 88 -5.30 -4.29 -14.40
CA THR A 88 -6.07 -3.15 -13.89
C THR A 88 -5.11 -2.05 -13.45
N TYR A 89 -5.32 -0.85 -13.96
CA TYR A 89 -4.61 0.32 -13.50
C TYR A 89 -5.30 0.89 -12.26
N LEU A 90 -4.52 1.08 -11.23
CA LEU A 90 -4.94 1.78 -10.02
C LEU A 90 -4.27 3.15 -9.99
N SER A 91 -5.05 4.20 -9.96
CA SER A 91 -4.57 5.57 -9.79
C SER A 91 -5.25 6.24 -8.61
N PHE A 92 -4.53 7.16 -7.97
CA PHE A 92 -5.09 7.96 -6.89
C PHE A 92 -4.65 9.41 -6.99
N THR A 93 -5.48 10.29 -6.51
CA THR A 93 -5.19 11.72 -6.38
C THR A 93 -5.57 12.17 -4.96
N LEU A 94 -4.64 12.85 -4.31
CA LEU A 94 -4.86 13.48 -3.01
C LEU A 94 -4.99 14.99 -3.18
N ARG A 95 -5.89 15.59 -2.45
CA ARG A 95 -6.04 17.05 -2.39
C ARG A 95 -6.31 17.50 -0.95
N SER A 96 -5.74 18.63 -0.57
CA SER A 96 -6.12 19.30 0.68
C SER A 96 -7.51 19.92 0.51
N LEU A 97 -8.37 19.70 1.48
CA LEU A 97 -9.73 20.29 1.53
C LEU A 97 -9.79 21.50 2.47
N ASP A 98 -8.84 21.62 3.38
CA ASP A 98 -8.77 22.68 4.39
C ASP A 98 -7.66 23.70 4.10
N GLY A 99 -6.95 23.57 2.97
CA GLY A 99 -5.87 24.46 2.54
C GLY A 99 -4.59 24.35 3.36
N LYS A 100 -4.48 23.34 4.24
CA LYS A 100 -3.29 23.09 5.06
C LYS A 100 -2.39 22.04 4.43
N PRO A 101 -1.09 22.06 4.73
CA PRO A 101 -0.20 20.97 4.39
C PRO A 101 -0.54 19.72 5.22
N HIS A 102 -0.57 18.56 4.58
CA HIS A 102 -0.77 17.26 5.21
C HIS A 102 0.46 16.38 4.92
N ALA A 103 0.96 15.68 5.94
CA ALA A 103 2.09 14.76 5.88
C ALA A 103 1.66 13.36 6.32
#